data_821f6ad7130274cf921c23dd9993d408
#
_entry.id   821f6ad7130274cf921c23dd9993d408
#
_cell.length_a   1.000
_cell.length_b   1.000
_cell.length_c   1.000
_cell.angle_alpha   90.00
_cell.angle_beta   90.00
_cell.angle_gamma   90.00
#
_symmetry.space_group_name_H-M   'P 1'
#
loop_
_entity.id
_entity.type
_entity.pdbx_description
1 polymer ?
#
loop_
_entity_poly.entity_id
_entity_poly.type
_entity_poly.pdbx_seq_one_letter_code
_entity_poly.pdbx_strand_id
1 'polypeptide(L)'
;MDADRIRLEPSWKARLAPLFATPGMQALRAFLVAEARAGKTIYPPPDQIFAALDATPFDAVKVVILGQDPYHGPGQAHGLCFSVRPGVPPPPSLQNIHAELESDLGIARPDHGCLLPWARRGVLLLNAVLTVERGLAGSHHGKGWEAFTDAVVDHLNREREGLVFLLWGSPAQAKARQVDLQRHHVLKAPHPSPLSAHRGFLGCRHFSRANAWLAARGSEGVDWRLPPRAHWRQACRIGA
;
A
#
# COMPACT_ATOMS: atom_id res chain seq x y z
N MET A 1 13.82 3.46 -21.47
CA MET A 1 13.10 2.18 -21.33
C MET A 1 11.85 2.31 -22.17
N ASP A 2 11.58 1.36 -23.01
CA ASP A 2 10.35 1.32 -23.77
C ASP A 2 9.19 1.13 -22.77
N ALA A 3 8.32 2.13 -22.65
CA ALA A 3 7.18 2.11 -21.74
C ALA A 3 6.24 0.91 -22.01
N ASP A 4 6.27 0.40 -23.26
CA ASP A 4 5.46 -0.75 -23.66
C ASP A 4 5.87 -2.05 -22.95
N ARG A 5 7.13 -2.16 -22.51
CA ARG A 5 7.63 -3.33 -21.79
C ARG A 5 7.31 -3.34 -20.30
N ILE A 6 6.79 -2.25 -19.75
CA ILE A 6 6.43 -2.16 -18.34
C ILE A 6 5.08 -2.83 -18.15
N ARG A 7 5.09 -3.89 -17.32
CA ARG A 7 3.86 -4.54 -16.87
C ARG A 7 3.29 -3.71 -15.71
N LEU A 8 2.19 -3.06 -15.96
CA LEU A 8 1.44 -2.28 -14.99
C LEU A 8 -0.02 -2.29 -15.43
N GLU A 9 -0.94 -2.32 -14.49
CA GLU A 9 -2.37 -2.28 -14.76
C GLU A 9 -2.70 -1.09 -15.68
N PRO A 10 -3.53 -1.28 -16.74
CA PRO A 10 -3.69 -0.31 -17.83
C PRO A 10 -4.09 1.10 -17.41
N SER A 11 -4.98 1.25 -16.42
CA SER A 11 -5.45 2.57 -15.98
C SER A 11 -4.37 3.37 -15.27
N TRP A 12 -3.48 2.71 -14.54
CA TRP A 12 -2.28 3.30 -13.96
C TRP A 12 -1.21 3.55 -15.02
N LYS A 13 -1.00 2.59 -15.93
CA LYS A 13 -0.01 2.74 -16.99
C LYS A 13 -0.29 3.97 -17.85
N ALA A 14 -1.56 4.25 -18.18
CA ALA A 14 -1.96 5.42 -18.95
C ALA A 14 -1.50 6.75 -18.31
N ARG A 15 -1.40 6.80 -16.98
CA ARG A 15 -1.02 8.00 -16.21
C ARG A 15 0.48 8.06 -15.89
N LEU A 16 1.06 6.92 -15.58
CA LEU A 16 2.42 6.85 -15.03
C LEU A 16 3.48 6.53 -16.08
N ALA A 17 3.11 6.10 -17.30
CA ALA A 17 4.06 5.74 -18.34
C ALA A 17 5.11 6.83 -18.63
N PRO A 18 4.76 8.14 -18.69
CA PRO A 18 5.75 9.19 -18.93
C PRO A 18 6.83 9.27 -17.85
N LEU A 19 6.53 8.90 -16.60
CA LEU A 19 7.49 8.95 -15.50
C LEU A 19 8.67 8.00 -15.71
N PHE A 20 8.44 6.84 -16.32
CA PHE A 20 9.50 5.85 -16.54
C PHE A 20 10.60 6.33 -17.50
N ALA A 21 10.32 7.36 -18.29
CA ALA A 21 11.29 8.01 -19.16
C ALA A 21 12.08 9.13 -18.46
N THR A 22 11.69 9.54 -17.26
CA THR A 22 12.38 10.61 -16.52
C THR A 22 13.79 10.19 -16.09
N PRO A 23 14.73 11.14 -15.98
CA PRO A 23 16.09 10.84 -15.48
C PRO A 23 16.09 10.17 -14.09
N GLY A 24 15.19 10.58 -13.18
CA GLY A 24 15.06 10.00 -11.86
C GLY A 24 14.69 8.52 -11.89
N MET A 25 13.70 8.12 -12.71
CA MET A 25 13.31 6.72 -12.86
C MET A 25 14.36 5.89 -13.60
N GLN A 26 15.10 6.48 -14.53
CA GLN A 26 16.21 5.80 -15.18
C GLN A 26 17.37 5.55 -14.20
N ALA A 27 17.70 6.53 -13.35
CA ALA A 27 18.70 6.38 -12.28
C ALA A 27 18.29 5.32 -11.27
N LEU A 28 17.02 5.31 -10.83
CA LEU A 28 16.48 4.28 -9.95
C LEU A 28 16.61 2.88 -10.56
N ARG A 29 16.26 2.73 -11.83
CA ARG A 29 16.42 1.46 -12.54
C ARG A 29 17.89 1.02 -12.59
N ALA A 30 18.79 1.94 -12.93
CA ALA A 30 20.22 1.64 -12.98
C ALA A 30 20.74 1.20 -11.61
N PHE A 31 20.31 1.86 -10.54
CA PHE A 31 20.59 1.48 -9.16
C PHE A 31 20.11 0.06 -8.86
N LEU A 32 18.84 -0.27 -9.10
CA LEU A 32 18.28 -1.60 -8.81
C LEU A 32 18.99 -2.72 -9.60
N VAL A 33 19.35 -2.43 -10.86
CA VAL A 33 20.13 -3.38 -11.69
C VAL A 33 21.54 -3.59 -11.12
N ALA A 34 22.19 -2.51 -10.65
CA ALA A 34 23.51 -2.61 -10.04
C ALA A 34 23.47 -3.40 -8.73
N GLU A 35 22.49 -3.16 -7.86
CA GLU A 35 22.26 -3.92 -6.62
C GLU A 35 22.07 -5.42 -6.90
N ALA A 36 21.23 -5.75 -7.89
CA ALA A 36 21.00 -7.15 -8.28
C ALA A 36 22.26 -7.81 -8.85
N ARG A 37 23.04 -7.09 -9.69
CA ARG A 37 24.33 -7.58 -10.23
C ARG A 37 25.39 -7.79 -9.13
N ALA A 38 25.33 -6.99 -8.07
CA ALA A 38 26.17 -7.17 -6.89
C ALA A 38 25.76 -8.36 -6.00
N GLY A 39 24.74 -9.13 -6.41
CA GLY A 39 24.27 -10.31 -5.68
C GLY A 39 23.37 -10.00 -4.49
N LYS A 40 22.90 -8.76 -4.35
CA LYS A 40 21.99 -8.36 -3.28
C LYS A 40 20.59 -8.89 -3.53
N THR A 41 19.95 -9.32 -2.47
CA THR A 41 18.54 -9.73 -2.53
C THR A 41 17.65 -8.52 -2.29
N ILE A 42 16.78 -8.21 -3.24
CA ILE A 42 15.83 -7.09 -3.18
C ILE A 42 14.42 -7.62 -2.98
N TYR A 43 13.65 -6.99 -2.11
CA TYR A 43 12.24 -7.29 -1.89
C TYR A 43 11.35 -6.09 -2.26
N PRO A 44 10.11 -6.35 -2.72
CA PRO A 44 9.56 -7.64 -3.15
C PRO A 44 10.25 -8.14 -4.44
N PRO A 45 9.95 -9.36 -4.92
CA PRO A 45 10.40 -9.82 -6.23
C PRO A 45 10.00 -8.84 -7.35
N PRO A 46 10.77 -8.77 -8.45
CA PRO A 46 10.57 -7.77 -9.51
C PRO A 46 9.16 -7.74 -10.11
N ASP A 47 8.51 -8.90 -10.21
CA ASP A 47 7.14 -9.07 -10.72
C ASP A 47 6.05 -8.60 -9.74
N GLN A 48 6.43 -8.22 -8.52
CA GLN A 48 5.51 -7.79 -7.46
C GLN A 48 5.76 -6.35 -6.97
N ILE A 49 6.70 -5.63 -7.57
CA ILE A 49 7.00 -4.26 -7.17
C ILE A 49 5.77 -3.35 -7.29
N PHE A 50 4.96 -3.55 -8.33
CA PHE A 50 3.76 -2.77 -8.61
C PHE A 50 2.45 -3.46 -8.18
N ALA A 51 2.52 -4.52 -7.37
CA ALA A 51 1.35 -5.32 -7.02
C ALA A 51 0.21 -4.53 -6.37
N ALA A 52 0.50 -3.44 -5.64
CA ALA A 52 -0.53 -2.56 -5.10
C ALA A 52 -1.36 -1.88 -6.21
N LEU A 53 -0.69 -1.41 -7.26
CA LEU A 53 -1.33 -0.79 -8.41
C LEU A 53 -2.04 -1.82 -9.28
N ASP A 54 -1.43 -2.98 -9.50
CA ASP A 54 -2.00 -4.07 -10.29
C ASP A 54 -3.26 -4.67 -9.64
N ALA A 55 -3.30 -4.73 -8.32
CA ALA A 55 -4.44 -5.28 -7.58
C ALA A 55 -5.58 -4.28 -7.38
N THR A 56 -5.32 -2.97 -7.49
CA THR A 56 -6.29 -1.90 -7.29
C THR A 56 -6.24 -0.94 -8.48
N PRO A 57 -7.00 -1.18 -9.56
CA PRO A 57 -7.08 -0.26 -10.70
C PRO A 57 -7.42 1.17 -10.27
N PHE A 58 -6.93 2.17 -11.02
CA PHE A 58 -7.09 3.59 -10.67
C PHE A 58 -8.54 3.98 -10.37
N ASP A 59 -9.45 3.53 -11.22
CA ASP A 59 -10.88 3.87 -11.11
C ASP A 59 -11.59 3.08 -10.02
N ALA A 60 -11.00 1.98 -9.54
CA ALA A 60 -11.52 1.17 -8.45
C ALA A 60 -11.10 1.66 -7.05
N VAL A 61 -10.12 2.58 -6.95
CA VAL A 61 -9.66 3.08 -5.66
C VAL A 61 -10.78 3.76 -4.90
N LYS A 62 -11.00 3.34 -3.66
CA LYS A 62 -11.94 3.93 -2.69
C LYS A 62 -11.19 4.48 -1.47
N VAL A 63 -10.21 3.72 -1.00
CA VAL A 63 -9.40 4.03 0.18
C VAL A 63 -7.91 3.94 -0.18
N VAL A 64 -7.11 4.85 0.35
CA VAL A 64 -5.65 4.85 0.20
C VAL A 64 -5.02 4.69 1.57
N ILE A 65 -4.18 3.68 1.71
CA ILE A 65 -3.33 3.47 2.89
C ILE A 65 -1.88 3.60 2.45
N LEU A 66 -1.13 4.50 3.10
CA LEU A 66 0.28 4.74 2.78
C LEU A 66 1.19 4.10 3.83
N GLY A 67 2.04 3.18 3.38
CA GLY A 67 3.16 2.65 4.14
C GLY A 67 4.47 3.37 3.83
N GLN A 68 5.56 2.93 4.45
CA GLN A 68 6.90 3.51 4.25
C GLN A 68 7.67 2.73 3.19
N ASP A 69 8.25 1.61 3.56
CA ASP A 69 9.00 0.69 2.72
C ASP A 69 8.54 -0.75 2.93
N PRO A 70 8.89 -1.69 2.04
CA PRO A 70 8.51 -3.08 2.19
C PRO A 70 9.17 -3.73 3.42
N TYR A 71 8.58 -4.80 3.93
CA TYR A 71 9.25 -5.66 4.89
C TYR A 71 10.52 -6.24 4.27
N HIS A 72 11.62 -6.20 5.04
CA HIS A 72 12.95 -6.63 4.59
C HIS A 72 13.32 -8.07 4.96
N GLY A 73 12.42 -8.79 5.64
CA GLY A 73 12.60 -10.21 5.98
C GLY A 73 12.26 -11.14 4.81
N PRO A 74 12.89 -12.33 4.76
CA PRO A 74 12.63 -13.32 3.71
C PRO A 74 11.16 -13.71 3.63
N GLY A 75 10.60 -13.71 2.41
CA GLY A 75 9.24 -14.17 2.14
C GLY A 75 8.12 -13.26 2.63
N GLN A 76 8.41 -12.12 3.26
CA GLN A 76 7.40 -11.22 3.80
C GLN A 76 6.73 -10.36 2.72
N ALA A 77 7.51 -9.47 2.09
CA ALA A 77 6.99 -8.48 1.16
C ALA A 77 6.48 -9.10 -0.17
N HIS A 78 5.35 -8.56 -0.64
CA HIS A 78 4.75 -8.93 -1.92
C HIS A 78 4.10 -7.73 -2.63
N GLY A 79 4.61 -6.51 -2.36
CA GLY A 79 4.24 -5.29 -3.06
C GLY A 79 3.03 -4.52 -2.51
N LEU A 80 2.45 -4.96 -1.39
CA LEU A 80 1.37 -4.26 -0.68
C LEU A 80 1.86 -3.83 0.70
N CYS A 81 1.63 -2.56 1.08
CA CYS A 81 2.03 -2.07 2.40
C CYS A 81 1.30 -2.82 3.53
N PHE A 82 1.99 -3.03 4.65
CA PHE A 82 1.53 -3.77 5.84
C PHE A 82 1.22 -5.25 5.62
N SER A 83 1.09 -5.71 4.38
CA SER A 83 0.71 -7.07 4.03
C SER A 83 1.91 -8.00 3.99
N VAL A 84 1.71 -9.25 4.42
CA VAL A 84 2.69 -10.32 4.25
C VAL A 84 2.11 -11.48 3.45
N ARG A 85 3.00 -12.28 2.86
CA ARG A 85 2.58 -13.45 2.08
C ARG A 85 1.85 -14.48 2.93
N PRO A 86 1.00 -15.27 2.30
CA PRO A 86 0.47 -16.48 2.92
C PRO A 86 1.56 -17.35 3.56
N GLY A 87 1.34 -17.76 4.83
CA GLY A 87 2.29 -18.58 5.60
C GLY A 87 3.26 -17.79 6.48
N VAL A 88 3.37 -16.48 6.26
CA VAL A 88 4.17 -15.61 7.12
C VAL A 88 3.29 -15.10 8.28
N PRO A 89 3.73 -15.21 9.52
CA PRO A 89 3.03 -14.62 10.65
C PRO A 89 2.83 -13.11 10.50
N PRO A 90 1.66 -12.55 10.87
CA PRO A 90 1.44 -11.11 10.83
C PRO A 90 2.49 -10.36 11.67
N PRO A 91 3.23 -9.39 11.07
CA PRO A 91 4.15 -8.54 11.82
C PRO A 91 3.44 -7.68 12.86
N PRO A 92 4.16 -7.14 13.87
CA PRO A 92 3.54 -6.43 14.99
C PRO A 92 2.64 -5.25 14.59
N SER A 93 3.01 -4.47 13.57
CA SER A 93 2.16 -3.39 13.07
C SER A 93 0.84 -3.93 12.50
N LEU A 94 0.89 -5.03 11.75
CA LEU A 94 -0.30 -5.66 11.20
C LEU A 94 -1.18 -6.31 12.28
N GLN A 95 -0.59 -6.84 13.34
CA GLN A 95 -1.34 -7.33 14.51
C GLN A 95 -2.15 -6.20 15.16
N ASN A 96 -1.57 -5.00 15.28
CA ASN A 96 -2.27 -3.82 15.78
C ASN A 96 -3.38 -3.33 14.81
N ILE A 97 -3.16 -3.43 13.50
CA ILE A 97 -4.20 -3.15 12.49
C ILE A 97 -5.37 -4.14 12.67
N HIS A 98 -5.09 -5.42 12.86
CA HIS A 98 -6.13 -6.43 13.12
C HIS A 98 -6.85 -6.20 14.46
N ALA A 99 -6.13 -5.75 15.49
CA ALA A 99 -6.73 -5.41 16.79
C ALA A 99 -7.69 -4.22 16.67
N GLU A 100 -7.31 -3.18 15.93
CA GLU A 100 -8.17 -2.04 15.67
C GLU A 100 -9.38 -2.43 14.81
N LEU A 101 -9.19 -3.27 13.80
CA LEU A 101 -10.29 -3.78 12.97
C LEU A 101 -11.35 -4.53 13.80
N GLU A 102 -10.90 -5.37 14.73
CA GLU A 102 -11.79 -6.09 15.68
C GLU A 102 -12.52 -5.13 16.60
N SER A 103 -11.81 -4.16 17.19
CA SER A 103 -12.38 -3.16 18.10
C SER A 103 -13.37 -2.22 17.42
N ASP A 104 -13.10 -1.80 16.17
CA ASP A 104 -13.91 -0.84 15.44
C ASP A 104 -15.15 -1.47 14.79
N LEU A 105 -15.01 -2.65 14.20
CA LEU A 105 -16.06 -3.28 13.38
C LEU A 105 -16.57 -4.62 13.92
N GLY A 106 -16.02 -5.14 15.03
CA GLY A 106 -16.37 -6.46 15.54
C GLY A 106 -15.95 -7.62 14.63
N ILE A 107 -15.06 -7.37 13.68
CA ILE A 107 -14.53 -8.41 12.77
C ILE A 107 -13.47 -9.21 13.53
N ALA A 108 -13.68 -10.52 13.65
CA ALA A 108 -12.71 -11.39 14.29
C ALA A 108 -11.31 -11.25 13.65
N ARG A 109 -10.26 -11.27 14.48
CA ARG A 109 -8.88 -11.13 14.00
C ARG A 109 -8.55 -12.25 13.02
N PRO A 110 -8.04 -11.87 11.83
CA PRO A 110 -7.59 -12.87 10.86
C PRO A 110 -6.39 -13.64 11.39
N ASP A 111 -6.31 -14.91 11.05
CA ASP A 111 -5.20 -15.81 11.39
C ASP A 111 -4.06 -15.78 10.35
N HIS A 112 -4.08 -14.80 9.45
CA HIS A 112 -3.07 -14.56 8.42
C HIS A 112 -2.87 -13.06 8.16
N GLY A 113 -1.77 -12.71 7.48
CA GLY A 113 -1.40 -11.31 7.21
C GLY A 113 -1.55 -10.86 5.77
N CYS A 114 -2.25 -11.60 4.91
CA CYS A 114 -2.42 -11.20 3.51
C CYS A 114 -3.60 -10.24 3.33
N LEU A 115 -3.32 -9.01 2.88
CA LEU A 115 -4.31 -7.96 2.65
C LEU A 115 -4.73 -7.81 1.17
N LEU A 116 -4.31 -8.72 0.28
CA LEU A 116 -4.69 -8.67 -1.13
C LEU A 116 -6.22 -8.61 -1.35
N PRO A 117 -7.08 -9.27 -0.53
CA PRO A 117 -8.51 -9.11 -0.63
C PRO A 117 -9.00 -7.66 -0.43
N TRP A 118 -8.35 -6.87 0.43
CA TRP A 118 -8.65 -5.44 0.57
C TRP A 118 -8.29 -4.66 -0.70
N ALA A 119 -7.10 -4.94 -1.28
CA ALA A 119 -6.66 -4.29 -2.51
C ALA A 119 -7.68 -4.51 -3.64
N ARG A 120 -8.17 -5.74 -3.82
CA ARG A 120 -9.19 -6.08 -4.82
C ARG A 120 -10.56 -5.44 -4.56
N ARG A 121 -10.80 -4.95 -3.34
CA ARG A 121 -12.04 -4.23 -2.96
C ARG A 121 -11.89 -2.71 -2.98
N GLY A 122 -10.79 -2.22 -3.57
CA GLY A 122 -10.57 -0.79 -3.77
C GLY A 122 -9.71 -0.12 -2.69
N VAL A 123 -8.96 -0.88 -1.88
CA VAL A 123 -8.00 -0.31 -0.93
C VAL A 123 -6.61 -0.31 -1.55
N LEU A 124 -6.13 0.84 -1.98
CA LEU A 124 -4.75 0.99 -2.47
C LEU A 124 -3.77 0.93 -1.29
N LEU A 125 -3.02 -0.16 -1.19
CA LEU A 125 -2.04 -0.44 -0.15
C LEU A 125 -0.63 -0.08 -0.67
N LEU A 126 -0.29 1.21 -0.67
CA LEU A 126 0.91 1.73 -1.33
C LEU A 126 2.01 2.08 -0.33
N ASN A 127 3.22 1.55 -0.52
CA ASN A 127 4.42 2.04 0.16
C ASN A 127 4.96 3.30 -0.53
N ALA A 128 5.59 4.20 0.23
CA ALA A 128 6.29 5.37 -0.31
C ALA A 128 7.53 4.95 -1.13
N VAL A 129 8.23 3.92 -0.67
CA VAL A 129 9.37 3.28 -1.34
C VAL A 129 8.98 1.85 -1.68
N LEU A 130 9.13 1.44 -2.94
CA LEU A 130 8.57 0.17 -3.40
C LEU A 130 9.54 -1.02 -3.31
N THR A 131 10.82 -0.78 -2.98
CA THR A 131 11.82 -1.84 -2.85
C THR A 131 12.70 -1.63 -1.62
N VAL A 132 13.31 -2.72 -1.15
CA VAL A 132 14.23 -2.72 -0.01
C VAL A 132 15.26 -3.83 -0.16
N GLU A 133 16.49 -3.65 0.32
CA GLU A 133 17.49 -4.72 0.41
C GLU A 133 17.17 -5.63 1.61
N ARG A 134 17.37 -6.94 1.41
CA ARG A 134 17.19 -7.94 2.47
C ARG A 134 17.95 -7.55 3.75
N GLY A 135 17.22 -7.51 4.86
CA GLY A 135 17.78 -7.26 6.19
C GLY A 135 18.04 -5.77 6.50
N LEU A 136 17.91 -4.86 5.54
CA LEU A 136 18.28 -3.44 5.70
C LEU A 136 17.07 -2.53 5.47
N ALA A 137 16.29 -2.28 6.53
CA ALA A 137 15.16 -1.35 6.49
C ALA A 137 15.59 0.03 5.96
N GLY A 138 14.76 0.63 5.08
CA GLY A 138 15.02 1.97 4.53
C GLY A 138 16.18 2.06 3.53
N SER A 139 16.84 0.95 3.16
CA SER A 139 18.02 0.94 2.29
C SER A 139 17.83 1.60 0.92
N HIS A 140 16.60 1.66 0.43
CA HIS A 140 16.26 2.27 -0.86
C HIS A 140 15.57 3.64 -0.75
N HIS A 141 15.53 4.25 0.44
CA HIS A 141 15.07 5.63 0.60
C HIS A 141 15.96 6.60 -0.18
N GLY A 142 15.34 7.63 -0.77
CA GLY A 142 16.05 8.64 -1.56
C GLY A 142 16.62 8.14 -2.89
N LYS A 143 16.22 6.95 -3.36
CA LYS A 143 16.69 6.40 -4.64
C LYS A 143 15.77 6.72 -5.83
N GLY A 144 14.62 7.38 -5.56
CA GLY A 144 13.69 7.85 -6.61
C GLY A 144 12.28 7.29 -6.54
N TRP A 145 12.00 6.29 -5.70
CA TRP A 145 10.65 5.75 -5.53
C TRP A 145 9.66 6.78 -5.02
N GLU A 146 10.12 7.69 -4.14
CA GLU A 146 9.27 8.71 -3.52
C GLU A 146 8.59 9.59 -4.57
N ALA A 147 9.33 10.04 -5.58
CA ALA A 147 8.79 10.85 -6.67
C ALA A 147 7.74 10.09 -7.50
N PHE A 148 7.97 8.80 -7.75
CA PHE A 148 7.00 7.96 -8.44
C PHE A 148 5.70 7.81 -7.63
N THR A 149 5.80 7.50 -6.35
CA THR A 149 4.64 7.32 -5.48
C THR A 149 3.95 8.64 -5.11
N ASP A 150 4.68 9.78 -5.12
CA ASP A 150 4.08 11.10 -5.04
C ASP A 150 3.18 11.38 -6.25
N ALA A 151 3.62 11.01 -7.44
CA ALA A 151 2.80 11.15 -8.64
C ALA A 151 1.55 10.26 -8.60
N VAL A 152 1.63 9.05 -8.03
CA VAL A 152 0.44 8.19 -7.81
C VAL A 152 -0.59 8.91 -6.94
N VAL A 153 -0.16 9.49 -5.81
CA VAL A 153 -1.04 10.25 -4.90
C VAL A 153 -1.59 11.50 -5.58
N ASP A 154 -0.77 12.21 -6.36
CA ASP A 154 -1.17 13.41 -7.07
C ASP A 154 -2.23 13.15 -8.16
N HIS A 155 -2.08 12.10 -8.96
CA HIS A 155 -3.10 11.68 -9.92
C HIS A 155 -4.43 11.36 -9.23
N LEU A 156 -4.41 10.61 -8.11
CA LEU A 156 -5.62 10.34 -7.33
C LEU A 156 -6.25 11.63 -6.81
N ASN A 157 -5.43 12.54 -6.26
CA ASN A 157 -5.90 13.80 -5.72
C ASN A 157 -6.57 14.70 -6.76
N ARG A 158 -6.03 14.75 -7.99
CA ARG A 158 -6.53 15.64 -9.05
C ARG A 158 -7.65 15.04 -9.88
N GLU A 159 -7.61 13.73 -10.15
CA GLU A 159 -8.49 13.09 -11.12
C GLU A 159 -9.64 12.30 -10.49
N ARG A 160 -9.60 12.06 -9.17
CA ARG A 160 -10.66 11.36 -8.45
C ARG A 160 -11.38 12.27 -7.45
N GLU A 161 -12.52 11.80 -6.96
CA GLU A 161 -13.30 12.48 -5.92
C GLU A 161 -13.81 11.46 -4.89
N GLY A 162 -14.04 11.91 -3.67
CA GLY A 162 -14.65 11.11 -2.62
C GLY A 162 -13.76 10.00 -2.03
N LEU A 163 -12.46 10.01 -2.32
CA LEU A 163 -11.54 9.03 -1.75
C LEU A 163 -11.33 9.24 -0.25
N VAL A 164 -10.95 8.17 0.44
CA VAL A 164 -10.54 8.23 1.85
C VAL A 164 -9.05 7.92 1.96
N PHE A 165 -8.29 8.81 2.58
CA PHE A 165 -6.87 8.61 2.87
C PHE A 165 -6.69 8.26 4.35
N LEU A 166 -6.20 7.07 4.63
CA LEU A 166 -5.83 6.60 5.97
C LEU A 166 -4.32 6.80 6.15
N LEU A 167 -3.93 7.84 6.88
CA LEU A 167 -2.55 8.29 7.02
C LEU A 167 -2.03 7.97 8.42
N TRP A 168 -1.30 6.87 8.53
CA TRP A 168 -0.81 6.34 9.78
C TRP A 168 0.67 6.66 9.99
N GLY A 169 0.94 7.61 10.90
CA GLY A 169 2.27 8.12 11.22
C GLY A 169 2.70 9.33 10.39
N SER A 170 3.69 10.04 10.87
CA SER A 170 4.15 11.31 10.29
C SER A 170 4.62 11.19 8.83
N PRO A 171 5.35 10.13 8.39
CA PRO A 171 5.75 10.02 7.00
C PRO A 171 4.57 9.92 6.03
N ALA A 172 3.54 9.13 6.35
CA ALA A 172 2.33 9.02 5.54
C ALA A 172 1.58 10.36 5.47
N GLN A 173 1.48 11.06 6.61
CA GLN A 173 0.84 12.37 6.69
C GLN A 173 1.60 13.44 5.91
N ALA A 174 2.93 13.42 5.94
CA ALA A 174 3.76 14.33 5.14
C ALA A 174 3.61 14.08 3.64
N LYS A 175 3.59 12.79 3.22
CA LYS A 175 3.44 12.40 1.82
C LYS A 175 2.11 12.84 1.21
N ALA A 176 1.03 12.81 1.97
CA ALA A 176 -0.31 13.17 1.52
C ALA A 176 -0.74 14.58 1.99
N ARG A 177 0.20 15.45 2.37
CA ARG A 177 -0.12 16.81 2.89
C ARG A 177 -0.83 17.70 1.88
N GLN A 178 -0.70 17.43 0.58
CA GLN A 178 -1.30 18.21 -0.51
C GLN A 178 -2.66 17.67 -0.96
N VAL A 179 -3.17 16.62 -0.32
CA VAL A 179 -4.49 16.08 -0.64
C VAL A 179 -5.56 17.11 -0.36
N ASP A 180 -6.41 17.36 -1.36
CA ASP A 180 -7.50 18.32 -1.29
C ASP A 180 -8.62 17.81 -0.36
N LEU A 181 -8.76 18.47 0.78
CA LEU A 181 -9.75 18.12 1.82
C LEU A 181 -11.19 18.47 1.43
N GLN A 182 -11.41 19.26 0.38
CA GLN A 182 -12.74 19.52 -0.16
C GLN A 182 -13.22 18.36 -1.04
N ARG A 183 -12.27 17.68 -1.69
CA ARG A 183 -12.55 16.56 -2.61
C ARG A 183 -12.48 15.19 -1.92
N HIS A 184 -11.61 15.05 -0.92
CA HIS A 184 -11.28 13.77 -0.29
C HIS A 184 -11.39 13.83 1.22
N HIS A 185 -11.52 12.67 1.86
CA HIS A 185 -11.51 12.55 3.31
C HIS A 185 -10.15 12.06 3.81
N VAL A 186 -9.56 12.78 4.74
CA VAL A 186 -8.26 12.44 5.32
C VAL A 186 -8.42 12.10 6.79
N LEU A 187 -8.07 10.88 7.16
CA LEU A 187 -8.05 10.40 8.53
C LEU A 187 -6.60 10.17 8.98
N LYS A 188 -6.20 10.80 10.08
CA LYS A 188 -4.83 10.76 10.61
C LYS A 188 -4.80 10.04 11.94
N ALA A 189 -3.82 9.17 12.14
CA ALA A 189 -3.51 8.50 13.41
C ALA A 189 -1.99 8.31 13.55
N PRO A 190 -1.48 8.01 14.75
CA PRO A 190 -0.13 7.49 14.93
C PRO A 190 0.08 6.21 14.12
N HIS A 191 1.36 5.83 13.89
CA HIS A 191 1.69 4.60 13.18
C HIS A 191 1.26 3.37 13.98
N PRO A 192 0.79 2.28 13.35
CA PRO A 192 0.34 1.06 14.03
C PRO A 192 1.47 0.23 14.67
N SER A 193 2.73 0.67 14.62
CA SER A 193 3.83 -0.04 15.29
C SER A 193 3.62 -0.12 16.80
N PRO A 194 4.15 -1.15 17.49
CA PRO A 194 4.08 -1.25 18.94
C PRO A 194 4.58 -0.01 19.69
N LEU A 195 5.51 0.74 19.09
CA LEU A 195 6.08 1.96 19.67
C LEU A 195 5.09 3.13 19.73
N SER A 196 4.03 3.12 18.94
CA SER A 196 3.13 4.27 18.78
C SER A 196 1.64 3.92 18.71
N ALA A 197 1.27 2.68 18.52
CA ALA A 197 -0.15 2.30 18.37
C ALA A 197 -1.03 2.72 19.56
N HIS A 198 -0.49 2.62 20.77
CA HIS A 198 -1.16 3.02 22.02
C HIS A 198 -1.36 4.54 22.14
N ARG A 199 -0.70 5.35 21.30
CA ARG A 199 -0.80 6.82 21.33
C ARG A 199 -1.97 7.36 20.50
N GLY A 200 -2.90 6.49 20.05
CA GLY A 200 -4.11 6.90 19.35
C GLY A 200 -4.33 6.24 17.98
N PHE A 201 -3.55 5.21 17.60
CA PHE A 201 -3.92 4.33 16.50
C PHE A 201 -5.02 3.36 16.95
N LEU A 202 -4.82 2.69 18.09
CA LEU A 202 -5.86 1.89 18.72
C LEU A 202 -6.98 2.80 19.21
N GLY A 203 -8.20 2.56 18.74
CA GLY A 203 -9.38 3.39 18.98
C GLY A 203 -9.60 4.52 17.97
N CYS A 204 -8.79 4.63 16.89
CA CYS A 204 -8.97 5.69 15.87
C CYS A 204 -10.21 5.49 14.99
N ARG A 205 -10.77 4.28 14.94
CA ARG A 205 -12.01 3.93 14.22
C ARG A 205 -11.99 4.30 12.74
N HIS A 206 -10.85 4.17 12.11
CA HIS A 206 -10.67 4.58 10.73
C HIS A 206 -11.44 3.72 9.73
N PHE A 207 -11.68 2.44 10.02
CA PHE A 207 -12.41 1.53 9.14
C PHE A 207 -13.90 1.87 9.05
N SER A 208 -14.56 2.06 10.20
CA SER A 208 -15.97 2.48 10.26
C SER A 208 -16.17 3.90 9.70
N ARG A 209 -15.24 4.81 10.02
CA ARG A 209 -15.29 6.21 9.53
C ARG A 209 -15.10 6.29 8.02
N ALA A 210 -14.20 5.47 7.44
CA ALA A 210 -14.02 5.37 6.00
C ALA A 210 -15.32 4.90 5.32
N ASN A 211 -15.94 3.84 5.84
CA ASN A 211 -17.18 3.32 5.30
C ASN A 211 -18.35 4.32 5.45
N ALA A 212 -18.43 5.03 6.56
CA ALA A 212 -19.45 6.09 6.74
C ALA A 212 -19.30 7.22 5.71
N TRP A 213 -18.06 7.65 5.42
CA TRP A 213 -17.80 8.65 4.39
C TRP A 213 -18.18 8.18 3.00
N LEU A 214 -17.82 6.95 2.62
CA LEU A 214 -18.14 6.36 1.33
C LEU A 214 -19.67 6.23 1.16
N ALA A 215 -20.36 5.72 2.18
CA ALA A 215 -21.82 5.57 2.18
C ALA A 215 -22.56 6.92 2.04
N ALA A 216 -22.08 7.96 2.72
CA ALA A 216 -22.66 9.31 2.62
C ALA A 216 -22.57 9.92 1.21
N ARG A 217 -21.73 9.35 0.33
CA ARG A 217 -21.56 9.73 -1.08
C ARG A 217 -22.20 8.73 -2.06
N GLY A 218 -23.01 7.80 -1.57
CA GLY A 218 -23.64 6.79 -2.39
C GLY A 218 -22.67 5.72 -2.91
N SER A 219 -21.45 5.67 -2.38
CA SER A 219 -20.49 4.65 -2.72
C SER A 219 -20.60 3.46 -1.76
N GLU A 220 -20.49 2.26 -2.31
CA GLU A 220 -20.40 1.06 -1.49
C GLU A 220 -19.14 1.09 -0.62
N GLY A 221 -19.30 0.82 0.68
CA GLY A 221 -18.20 0.71 1.62
C GLY A 221 -17.25 -0.44 1.28
N VAL A 222 -16.12 -0.47 1.96
CA VAL A 222 -15.16 -1.58 1.86
C VAL A 222 -15.60 -2.71 2.80
N ASP A 223 -15.65 -3.93 2.28
CA ASP A 223 -15.72 -5.11 3.14
C ASP A 223 -14.32 -5.42 3.68
N TRP A 224 -14.08 -5.09 4.94
CA TRP A 224 -12.80 -5.25 5.63
C TRP A 224 -12.53 -6.68 6.11
N ARG A 225 -13.47 -7.61 5.98
CA ARG A 225 -13.28 -9.02 6.35
C ARG A 225 -12.24 -9.67 5.45
N LEU A 226 -11.34 -10.44 6.04
CA LEU A 226 -10.42 -11.29 5.31
C LEU A 226 -10.92 -12.74 5.29
N PRO A 227 -10.67 -13.50 4.21
CA PRO A 227 -11.09 -14.89 4.13
C PRO A 227 -10.40 -15.74 5.20
N PRO A 228 -11.05 -16.78 5.72
CA PRO A 228 -10.41 -17.70 6.66
C PRO A 228 -9.22 -18.43 6.01
N ARG A 229 -8.30 -18.92 6.82
CA ARG A 229 -7.06 -19.58 6.38
C ARG A 229 -7.29 -20.72 5.38
N ALA A 230 -8.40 -21.41 5.46
CA ALA A 230 -8.75 -22.46 4.50
C ALA A 230 -8.86 -21.97 3.05
N HIS A 231 -9.24 -20.71 2.84
CA HIS A 231 -9.47 -20.11 1.51
C HIS A 231 -8.44 -19.03 1.13
N TRP A 232 -7.54 -18.65 2.04
CA TRP A 232 -6.60 -17.54 1.82
C TRP A 232 -5.62 -17.75 0.65
N ARG A 233 -5.16 -19.00 0.42
CA ARG A 233 -4.21 -19.30 -0.66
C ARG A 233 -4.76 -18.93 -2.04
N GLN A 234 -6.05 -19.14 -2.27
CA GLN A 234 -6.72 -18.74 -3.50
C GLN A 234 -6.95 -17.21 -3.54
N ALA A 235 -7.43 -16.64 -2.45
CA ALA A 235 -7.72 -15.21 -2.35
C ALA A 235 -6.46 -14.31 -2.39
N CYS A 236 -5.28 -14.86 -2.04
CA CYS A 236 -4.01 -14.14 -1.95
C CYS A 236 -3.02 -14.47 -3.08
N ARG A 237 -3.47 -15.01 -4.21
CA ARG A 237 -2.63 -15.17 -5.41
C ARG A 237 -2.49 -13.82 -6.12
N ILE A 238 -1.25 -13.39 -6.34
CA ILE A 238 -0.92 -12.25 -7.22
C ILE A 238 -0.80 -12.81 -8.63
N GLY A 239 -1.49 -12.22 -9.60
CA GLY A 239 -1.37 -12.62 -11.02
C GLY A 239 -2.25 -13.82 -11.40
N ALA A 240 -3.53 -13.82 -11.03
CA ALA A 240 -4.54 -14.67 -11.65
C ALA A 240 -5.45 -13.82 -12.53
#